data_71b71a47b9aa2232966ca67fc08b3f98
#
_entry.id   71b71a47b9aa2232966ca67fc08b3f98
#
_cell.length_a   1.000
_cell.length_b   1.000
_cell.length_c   1.000
_cell.angle_alpha   90.00
_cell.angle_beta   90.00
_cell.angle_gamma   90.00
#
_symmetry.space_group_name_H-M   'P 1'
#
loop_
_entity.id
_entity.type
_entity.pdbx_description
1 polymer ?
#
loop_
_entity_poly.entity_id
_entity_poly.type
_entity_poly.pdbx_seq_one_letter_code
_entity_poly.pdbx_strand_id
1 'polypeptide(L)'
;MENQIDEKRRNFIKGLLTASAIATIAAIVPVGTYISSPSQTTETGKYPRIKIANIKDFDKISEKSDGRGMLGKAIPFCYPLTGTTNVLIKAGVPVKNGIGPDKDIIAFSTICQHLGCRVIYYKEINPNDSPKKQTQVLWCPCHQGTYDIENNAEVVYGPPPRRVPRVLLEIDENGDIYAVGIEGPVIKGLGPEGLEGTNLKENLRGGFGAGSLVKDQHDALTCGGK
;
A
#
# COMPACT_ATOMS: atom_id res chain seq x y z
N MET A 1 25.26 67.66 6.68
CA MET A 1 25.36 66.45 7.55
C MET A 1 24.06 65.63 7.53
N GLU A 2 22.92 66.27 7.44
CA GLU A 2 21.59 65.61 7.44
C GLU A 2 21.34 64.68 6.20
N ASN A 3 21.77 65.08 5.01
CA ASN A 3 21.61 64.33 3.78
C ASN A 3 22.40 63.00 3.73
N GLN A 4 23.54 62.90 4.41
CA GLN A 4 24.34 61.67 4.43
C GLN A 4 23.80 60.60 5.39
N ILE A 5 23.07 61.03 6.42
CA ILE A 5 22.43 60.12 7.38
C ILE A 5 21.22 59.45 6.73
N ASP A 6 20.49 60.20 5.94
CA ASP A 6 19.30 59.71 5.25
C ASP A 6 19.64 58.68 4.14
N GLU A 7 20.72 58.89 3.44
CA GLU A 7 21.19 57.95 2.40
C GLU A 7 21.69 56.63 3.01
N LYS A 8 22.39 56.65 4.11
CA LYS A 8 22.83 55.47 4.86
C LYS A 8 21.65 54.69 5.42
N ARG A 9 20.63 55.35 5.98
CA ARG A 9 19.41 54.72 6.47
C ARG A 9 18.62 54.05 5.33
N ARG A 10 18.48 54.69 4.19
CA ARG A 10 17.79 54.17 3.02
C ARG A 10 18.49 52.94 2.43
N ASN A 11 19.83 52.96 2.39
CA ASN A 11 20.62 51.82 1.90
C ASN A 11 20.62 50.65 2.90
N PHE A 12 20.55 50.92 4.21
CA PHE A 12 20.38 49.90 5.24
C PHE A 12 19.01 49.23 5.15
N ILE A 13 17.93 50.00 4.98
CA ILE A 13 16.57 49.45 4.80
C ILE A 13 16.46 48.60 3.51
N LYS A 14 17.06 49.06 2.41
CA LYS A 14 17.11 48.28 1.18
C LYS A 14 17.88 46.96 1.36
N GLY A 15 19.00 46.99 2.08
CA GLY A 15 19.76 45.78 2.44
C GLY A 15 18.97 44.80 3.30
N LEU A 16 18.19 45.31 4.25
CA LEU A 16 17.34 44.50 5.12
C LEU A 16 16.18 43.83 4.33
N LEU A 17 15.58 44.59 3.42
CA LEU A 17 14.49 44.06 2.57
C LEU A 17 14.97 42.97 1.58
N THR A 18 16.18 43.15 1.03
CA THR A 18 16.77 42.12 0.17
C THR A 18 17.19 40.88 0.97
N ALA A 19 17.74 41.04 2.14
CA ALA A 19 18.12 39.94 3.01
C ALA A 19 16.91 39.16 3.53
N SER A 20 15.79 39.83 3.85
CA SER A 20 14.54 39.17 4.27
C SER A 20 13.87 38.44 3.10
N ALA A 21 13.93 38.99 1.88
CA ALA A 21 13.40 38.29 0.70
C ALA A 21 14.18 36.99 0.39
N ILE A 22 15.51 37.02 0.50
CA ILE A 22 16.35 35.82 0.31
C ILE A 22 16.13 34.83 1.43
N ALA A 23 15.96 35.26 2.68
CA ALA A 23 15.65 34.38 3.80
C ALA A 23 14.28 33.74 3.66
N THR A 24 13.28 34.43 3.10
CA THR A 24 11.94 33.89 2.88
C THR A 24 11.92 32.85 1.75
N ILE A 25 12.70 33.04 0.68
CA ILE A 25 12.84 32.07 -0.39
C ILE A 25 13.60 30.83 0.10
N ALA A 26 14.65 30.99 0.89
CA ALA A 26 15.38 29.86 1.47
C ALA A 26 14.57 29.07 2.50
N ALA A 27 13.58 29.70 3.16
CA ALA A 27 12.68 29.00 4.09
C ALA A 27 11.52 28.27 3.39
N ILE A 28 11.13 28.70 2.19
CA ILE A 28 10.02 28.06 1.43
C ILE A 28 10.49 26.78 0.73
N VAL A 29 11.74 26.71 0.26
CA VAL A 29 12.27 25.54 -0.44
C VAL A 29 12.42 24.29 0.47
N PRO A 30 12.83 24.38 1.74
CA PRO A 30 12.84 23.23 2.65
C PRO A 30 11.45 22.79 3.11
N VAL A 31 10.49 23.71 3.25
CA VAL A 31 9.12 23.37 3.71
C VAL A 31 8.39 22.51 2.68
N GLY A 32 8.58 22.75 1.40
CA GLY A 32 8.05 21.89 0.33
C GLY A 32 8.61 20.47 0.32
N THR A 33 9.83 20.27 0.83
CA THR A 33 10.46 18.96 0.96
C THR A 33 10.13 18.26 2.30
N TYR A 34 9.64 18.97 3.30
CA TYR A 34 9.27 18.42 4.61
C TYR A 34 7.79 18.02 4.71
N ILE A 35 6.94 18.41 3.74
CA ILE A 35 5.52 18.01 3.70
C ILE A 35 5.34 16.68 2.95
N SER A 36 6.34 16.16 2.28
CA SER A 36 6.38 14.75 1.95
C SER A 36 6.64 13.98 3.24
N SER A 37 5.58 13.47 3.86
CA SER A 37 5.70 12.50 4.95
C SER A 37 6.87 11.58 4.69
N PRO A 38 7.74 11.29 5.67
CA PRO A 38 8.75 10.28 5.46
C PRO A 38 8.03 8.98 5.19
N SER A 39 7.72 8.81 3.91
CA SER A 39 8.11 7.69 3.14
C SER A 39 7.80 6.35 3.79
N GLN A 40 6.70 5.87 3.49
CA GLN A 40 6.70 4.47 3.11
C GLN A 40 7.53 4.42 1.82
N THR A 41 8.69 3.80 1.86
CA THR A 41 9.58 3.67 0.71
C THR A 41 8.81 2.98 -0.41
N THR A 42 8.43 3.77 -1.40
CA THR A 42 7.81 3.25 -2.62
C THR A 42 8.93 2.66 -3.42
N GLU A 43 9.12 1.34 -3.35
CA GLU A 43 10.14 0.64 -4.13
C GLU A 43 9.64 0.39 -5.57
N THR A 44 9.28 1.47 -6.27
CA THR A 44 9.03 1.44 -7.71
C THR A 44 10.34 1.27 -8.46
N GLY A 45 10.36 0.37 -9.45
CA GLY A 45 11.55 0.10 -10.27
C GLY A 45 12.55 -0.88 -9.68
N LYS A 46 12.40 -1.29 -8.42
CA LYS A 46 13.23 -2.34 -7.81
C LYS A 46 12.80 -3.74 -8.25
N TYR A 47 11.53 -3.91 -8.57
CA TYR A 47 10.95 -5.20 -8.93
C TYR A 47 10.38 -5.15 -10.37
N PRO A 48 10.32 -6.30 -11.05
CA PRO A 48 9.85 -6.35 -12.43
C PRO A 48 8.37 -5.95 -12.54
N ARG A 49 8.02 -5.32 -13.66
CA ARG A 49 6.64 -5.06 -14.05
C ARG A 49 6.02 -6.35 -14.55
N ILE A 50 5.06 -6.90 -13.80
CA ILE A 50 4.45 -8.21 -14.07
C ILE A 50 2.95 -8.05 -14.30
N LYS A 51 2.44 -8.54 -15.43
CA LYS A 51 1.00 -8.67 -15.67
C LYS A 51 0.42 -9.66 -14.67
N ILE A 52 -0.67 -9.28 -13.99
CA ILE A 52 -1.32 -10.12 -12.99
C ILE A 52 -2.76 -10.47 -13.37
N ALA A 53 -3.44 -9.61 -14.11
CA ALA A 53 -4.83 -9.84 -14.54
C ALA A 53 -5.19 -8.95 -15.73
N ASN A 54 -6.40 -9.13 -16.25
CA ASN A 54 -7.10 -8.13 -17.06
C ASN A 54 -8.39 -7.71 -16.35
N ILE A 55 -8.83 -6.48 -16.54
CA ILE A 55 -10.03 -5.95 -15.89
C ILE A 55 -11.27 -6.84 -16.14
N LYS A 56 -11.37 -7.49 -17.31
CA LYS A 56 -12.44 -8.42 -17.67
C LYS A 56 -12.40 -9.74 -16.88
N ASP A 57 -11.29 -10.07 -16.25
CA ASP A 57 -11.20 -11.30 -15.46
C ASP A 57 -12.09 -11.23 -14.22
N PHE A 58 -12.37 -10.04 -13.70
CA PHE A 58 -13.33 -9.87 -12.62
C PHE A 58 -14.78 -10.21 -12.98
N ASP A 59 -15.14 -10.18 -14.26
CA ASP A 59 -16.50 -10.53 -14.71
C ASP A 59 -16.76 -12.02 -14.56
N LYS A 60 -15.71 -12.83 -14.54
CA LYS A 60 -15.77 -14.30 -14.35
C LYS A 60 -15.87 -14.70 -12.88
N ILE A 61 -15.67 -13.75 -11.95
CA ILE A 61 -15.65 -14.01 -10.51
C ILE A 61 -17.04 -13.73 -9.93
N SER A 62 -17.66 -14.78 -9.40
CA SER A 62 -18.91 -14.65 -8.64
C SER A 62 -18.62 -14.32 -7.18
N GLU A 63 -19.39 -13.40 -6.64
CA GLU A 63 -19.39 -13.13 -5.20
C GLU A 63 -20.03 -14.33 -4.48
N LYS A 64 -19.42 -14.78 -3.37
CA LYS A 64 -19.83 -15.99 -2.65
C LYS A 64 -19.97 -15.67 -1.17
N SER A 65 -20.93 -16.35 -0.52
CA SER A 65 -21.01 -16.36 0.95
C SER A 65 -20.21 -17.55 1.49
N ASP A 66 -19.49 -17.33 2.60
CA ASP A 66 -18.73 -18.37 3.32
C ASP A 66 -19.26 -18.62 4.75
N GLY A 67 -20.46 -18.10 5.04
CA GLY A 67 -21.08 -18.18 6.37
C GLY A 67 -20.65 -17.04 7.33
N ARG A 68 -19.57 -16.32 7.03
CA ARG A 68 -19.15 -15.10 7.74
C ARG A 68 -19.58 -13.83 7.04
N GLY A 69 -19.85 -13.90 5.75
CA GLY A 69 -20.25 -12.75 4.96
C GLY A 69 -20.14 -13.03 3.47
N MET A 70 -20.16 -11.94 2.70
CA MET A 70 -20.03 -11.98 1.25
C MET A 70 -18.59 -11.70 0.84
N LEU A 71 -17.95 -12.70 0.24
CA LEU A 71 -16.66 -12.53 -0.43
C LEU A 71 -16.86 -11.72 -1.70
N GLY A 72 -16.02 -10.71 -1.90
CA GLY A 72 -16.07 -9.88 -3.10
C GLY A 72 -15.21 -10.40 -4.24
N LYS A 73 -15.12 -9.62 -5.31
CA LYS A 73 -14.31 -9.92 -6.50
C LYS A 73 -12.83 -9.73 -6.19
N ALA A 74 -12.09 -10.83 -6.12
CA ALA A 74 -10.69 -10.83 -5.73
C ALA A 74 -9.89 -11.93 -6.46
N ILE A 75 -8.65 -11.59 -6.85
CA ILE A 75 -7.71 -12.50 -7.53
C ILE A 75 -6.47 -12.63 -6.64
N PRO A 76 -6.14 -13.80 -6.10
CA PRO A 76 -4.90 -14.04 -5.39
C PRO A 76 -3.72 -14.08 -6.37
N PHE A 77 -2.58 -13.53 -5.94
CA PHE A 77 -1.32 -13.58 -6.71
C PHE A 77 -0.12 -13.42 -5.79
N CYS A 78 1.07 -13.75 -6.29
CA CYS A 78 2.33 -13.52 -5.59
C CYS A 78 3.15 -12.44 -6.27
N TYR A 79 3.72 -11.53 -5.47
CA TYR A 79 4.58 -10.44 -5.92
C TYR A 79 5.23 -9.73 -4.71
N PRO A 80 6.47 -9.30 -4.76
CA PRO A 80 7.44 -9.46 -5.85
C PRO A 80 8.11 -10.82 -5.85
N LEU A 81 7.90 -11.64 -4.82
CA LEU A 81 8.46 -12.97 -4.67
C LEU A 81 7.35 -14.03 -4.71
N THR A 82 7.68 -15.24 -5.15
CA THR A 82 6.73 -16.36 -5.21
C THR A 82 6.17 -16.76 -3.84
N GLY A 83 6.86 -16.41 -2.76
CA GLY A 83 6.36 -16.62 -1.38
C GLY A 83 5.59 -15.44 -0.78
N THR A 84 5.48 -14.31 -1.48
CA THR A 84 4.74 -13.10 -0.99
C THR A 84 3.35 -13.05 -1.57
N THR A 85 2.37 -13.51 -0.80
CA THR A 85 0.98 -13.57 -1.23
C THR A 85 0.27 -12.24 -1.12
N ASN A 86 -0.47 -11.89 -2.17
CA ASN A 86 -1.27 -10.68 -2.27
C ASN A 86 -2.65 -11.00 -2.81
N VAL A 87 -3.53 -10.01 -2.77
CA VAL A 87 -4.86 -10.07 -3.36
C VAL A 87 -5.13 -8.80 -4.16
N LEU A 88 -5.51 -8.97 -5.42
CA LEU A 88 -6.02 -7.92 -6.29
C LEU A 88 -7.54 -7.88 -6.12
N ILE A 89 -8.09 -6.71 -5.81
CA ILE A 89 -9.49 -6.52 -5.45
C ILE A 89 -10.13 -5.55 -6.44
N LYS A 90 -11.34 -5.88 -6.93
CA LYS A 90 -12.26 -4.93 -7.53
C LYS A 90 -13.38 -4.66 -6.54
N ALA A 91 -13.28 -3.51 -5.86
CA ALA A 91 -14.16 -3.15 -4.74
C ALA A 91 -15.61 -2.84 -5.19
N GLY A 92 -15.78 -2.32 -6.41
CA GLY A 92 -17.06 -1.83 -6.93
C GLY A 92 -17.48 -0.47 -6.35
N VAL A 93 -16.60 0.14 -5.55
CA VAL A 93 -16.69 1.51 -5.05
C VAL A 93 -15.31 2.17 -5.15
N PRO A 94 -15.20 3.48 -5.36
CA PRO A 94 -13.91 4.16 -5.40
C PRO A 94 -13.15 3.98 -4.08
N VAL A 95 -11.86 3.65 -4.18
CA VAL A 95 -10.99 3.47 -3.01
C VAL A 95 -9.77 4.39 -3.09
N LYS A 96 -9.24 4.77 -1.96
CA LYS A 96 -8.03 5.60 -1.90
C LYS A 96 -6.86 4.88 -2.58
N ASN A 97 -6.23 5.57 -3.54
CA ASN A 97 -5.18 5.03 -4.41
C ASN A 97 -5.64 3.88 -5.35
N GLY A 98 -6.93 3.71 -5.56
CA GLY A 98 -7.46 2.80 -6.56
C GLY A 98 -7.13 3.22 -7.98
N ILE A 99 -6.96 2.25 -8.86
CA ILE A 99 -6.73 2.43 -10.30
C ILE A 99 -7.96 2.00 -11.11
N GLY A 100 -7.89 2.17 -12.41
CA GLY A 100 -8.97 1.86 -13.35
C GLY A 100 -9.98 2.99 -13.49
N PRO A 101 -10.96 2.83 -14.40
CA PRO A 101 -11.95 3.86 -14.70
C PRO A 101 -12.75 4.30 -13.47
N ASP A 102 -13.13 3.35 -12.63
CA ASP A 102 -13.94 3.58 -11.44
C ASP A 102 -13.11 3.83 -10.17
N LYS A 103 -11.76 3.82 -10.29
CA LYS A 103 -10.81 3.90 -9.16
C LYS A 103 -11.09 2.88 -8.06
N ASP A 104 -11.54 1.70 -8.42
CA ASP A 104 -12.00 0.65 -7.53
C ASP A 104 -11.11 -0.60 -7.52
N ILE A 105 -10.00 -0.58 -8.26
CA ILE A 105 -9.05 -1.69 -8.35
C ILE A 105 -7.82 -1.37 -7.51
N ILE A 106 -7.53 -2.26 -6.55
CA ILE A 106 -6.42 -2.09 -5.61
C ILE A 106 -5.84 -3.45 -5.21
N ALA A 107 -4.60 -3.50 -4.75
CA ALA A 107 -4.01 -4.75 -4.29
C ALA A 107 -3.22 -4.58 -2.99
N PHE A 108 -3.32 -5.60 -2.14
CA PHE A 108 -2.69 -5.63 -0.83
C PHE A 108 -2.04 -6.98 -0.54
N SER A 109 -1.04 -6.97 0.33
CA SER A 109 -0.54 -8.20 0.95
C SER A 109 -1.64 -8.89 1.75
N THR A 110 -1.69 -10.23 1.66
CA THR A 110 -2.61 -11.04 2.47
C THR A 110 -2.03 -11.48 3.80
N ILE A 111 -0.90 -10.90 4.22
CA ILE A 111 -0.22 -11.27 5.46
C ILE A 111 -0.59 -10.29 6.55
N CYS A 112 -1.33 -10.77 7.56
CA CYS A 112 -1.74 -9.96 8.71
C CYS A 112 -0.54 -9.41 9.46
N GLN A 113 -0.53 -8.12 9.71
CA GLN A 113 0.60 -7.42 10.33
C GLN A 113 0.68 -7.60 11.85
N HIS A 114 -0.18 -8.45 12.43
CA HIS A 114 -0.06 -8.88 13.83
C HIS A 114 0.96 -10.04 13.95
N LEU A 115 0.59 -11.23 13.50
CA LEU A 115 1.39 -12.45 13.63
C LEU A 115 1.41 -13.30 12.34
N GLY A 116 1.17 -12.71 11.17
CA GLY A 116 1.35 -13.36 9.89
C GLY A 116 0.22 -14.28 9.42
N CYS A 117 -0.92 -14.32 10.12
CA CYS A 117 -2.08 -15.05 9.61
C CYS A 117 -2.54 -14.49 8.27
N ARG A 118 -3.14 -15.33 7.45
CA ARG A 118 -3.71 -14.88 6.18
C ARG A 118 -4.97 -14.05 6.40
N VAL A 119 -5.03 -12.85 5.80
CA VAL A 119 -6.24 -12.04 5.74
C VAL A 119 -7.07 -12.41 4.52
N ILE A 120 -8.37 -12.25 4.62
CA ILE A 120 -9.36 -12.59 3.58
C ILE A 120 -10.14 -11.31 3.25
N TYR A 121 -10.39 -11.07 1.98
CA TYR A 121 -11.21 -9.96 1.53
C TYR A 121 -12.69 -10.28 1.65
N TYR A 122 -13.42 -9.41 2.33
CA TYR A 122 -14.87 -9.41 2.38
C TYR A 122 -15.42 -8.10 1.82
N LYS A 123 -16.31 -8.20 0.86
CA LYS A 123 -17.14 -7.08 0.42
C LYS A 123 -18.11 -6.68 1.54
N GLU A 124 -18.62 -7.68 2.24
CA GLU A 124 -19.50 -7.53 3.39
C GLU A 124 -19.24 -8.67 4.38
N ILE A 125 -19.06 -8.37 5.66
CA ILE A 125 -18.78 -9.34 6.74
C ILE A 125 -19.75 -9.13 7.90
N ASN A 126 -20.03 -10.20 8.64
CA ASN A 126 -20.93 -10.13 9.78
C ASN A 126 -20.39 -9.20 10.90
N PRO A 127 -21.26 -8.42 11.54
CA PRO A 127 -20.86 -7.52 12.64
C PRO A 127 -20.16 -8.23 13.81
N ASN A 128 -20.46 -9.50 14.05
CA ASN A 128 -19.81 -10.29 15.10
C ASN A 128 -18.35 -10.61 14.80
N ASP A 129 -17.99 -10.72 13.50
CA ASP A 129 -16.63 -11.00 13.07
C ASP A 129 -15.82 -9.69 12.91
N SER A 130 -16.48 -8.59 12.51
CA SER A 130 -15.86 -7.28 12.37
C SER A 130 -16.75 -6.17 12.93
N PRO A 131 -16.66 -5.87 14.26
CA PRO A 131 -17.61 -4.99 14.92
C PRO A 131 -17.48 -3.50 14.55
N LYS A 132 -16.36 -3.09 13.97
CA LYS A 132 -16.09 -1.67 13.66
C LYS A 132 -16.36 -1.28 12.21
N LYS A 133 -16.22 -2.22 11.27
CA LYS A 133 -16.49 -1.99 9.86
C LYS A 133 -16.90 -3.30 9.21
N GLN A 134 -18.03 -3.30 8.51
CA GLN A 134 -18.64 -4.51 7.94
C GLN A 134 -18.47 -4.60 6.43
N THR A 135 -18.06 -3.54 5.74
CA THR A 135 -17.94 -3.54 4.29
C THR A 135 -16.51 -3.23 3.85
N GLN A 136 -16.11 -3.79 2.71
CA GLN A 136 -14.83 -3.47 2.06
C GLN A 136 -13.62 -3.66 2.99
N VAL A 137 -13.49 -4.84 3.59
CA VAL A 137 -12.45 -5.12 4.58
C VAL A 137 -11.55 -6.29 4.17
N LEU A 138 -10.27 -6.21 4.57
CA LEU A 138 -9.43 -7.38 4.75
C LEU A 138 -9.55 -7.80 6.22
N TRP A 139 -9.95 -9.03 6.46
CA TRP A 139 -10.20 -9.54 7.81
C TRP A 139 -9.29 -10.73 8.13
N CYS A 140 -8.78 -10.75 9.34
CA CYS A 140 -7.89 -11.79 9.85
C CYS A 140 -8.65 -12.71 10.83
N PRO A 141 -8.82 -14.01 10.53
CA PRO A 141 -9.58 -14.93 11.38
C PRO A 141 -8.90 -15.25 12.73
N CYS A 142 -7.59 -15.01 12.84
CA CYS A 142 -6.86 -15.39 14.05
C CYS A 142 -7.22 -14.53 15.27
N HIS A 143 -7.27 -13.21 15.08
CA HIS A 143 -7.55 -12.26 16.18
C HIS A 143 -8.42 -11.09 15.71
N GLN A 144 -9.24 -11.30 14.70
CA GLN A 144 -10.20 -10.33 14.15
C GLN A 144 -9.56 -9.01 13.68
N GLY A 145 -8.27 -9.01 13.35
CA GLY A 145 -7.61 -7.84 12.76
C GLY A 145 -8.34 -7.41 11.49
N THR A 146 -8.86 -6.20 11.47
CA THR A 146 -9.68 -5.68 10.37
C THR A 146 -9.03 -4.46 9.76
N TYR A 147 -8.91 -4.47 8.44
CA TYR A 147 -8.27 -3.42 7.65
C TYR A 147 -9.27 -2.85 6.64
N ASP A 148 -9.41 -1.54 6.61
CA ASP A 148 -10.31 -0.82 5.72
C ASP A 148 -9.65 -0.57 4.36
N ILE A 149 -10.10 -1.29 3.32
CA ILE A 149 -9.52 -1.14 1.97
C ILE A 149 -9.86 0.20 1.31
N GLU A 150 -10.97 0.82 1.67
CA GLU A 150 -11.35 2.14 1.13
C GLU A 150 -10.35 3.21 1.58
N ASN A 151 -9.74 3.03 2.76
CA ASN A 151 -8.72 3.90 3.33
C ASN A 151 -7.30 3.29 3.31
N ASN A 152 -6.94 2.65 2.19
CA ASN A 152 -5.58 2.10 2.00
C ASN A 152 -5.20 1.03 3.04
N ALA A 153 -6.15 0.19 3.42
CA ALA A 153 -6.02 -0.89 4.39
C ALA A 153 -5.56 -0.42 5.79
N GLU A 154 -6.00 0.75 6.23
CA GLU A 154 -5.79 1.19 7.62
C GLU A 154 -6.45 0.22 8.59
N VAL A 155 -5.80 0.00 9.73
CA VAL A 155 -6.33 -0.86 10.80
C VAL A 155 -7.50 -0.16 11.47
N VAL A 156 -8.68 -0.78 11.44
CA VAL A 156 -9.89 -0.26 12.08
C VAL A 156 -10.31 -1.06 13.31
N TYR A 157 -9.80 -2.30 13.45
CA TYR A 157 -10.08 -3.14 14.60
C TYR A 157 -9.01 -4.23 14.80
N GLY A 158 -8.82 -4.67 16.05
CA GLY A 158 -7.93 -5.75 16.44
C GLY A 158 -6.49 -5.32 16.71
N PRO A 159 -5.61 -6.30 16.95
CA PRO A 159 -4.25 -6.05 17.44
C PRO A 159 -3.20 -5.66 16.37
N PRO A 160 -3.42 -5.68 15.05
CA PRO A 160 -2.37 -5.32 14.11
C PRO A 160 -1.85 -3.90 14.36
N PRO A 161 -0.51 -3.70 14.44
CA PRO A 161 0.06 -2.39 14.76
C PRO A 161 0.12 -1.44 13.56
N ARG A 162 -0.12 -1.94 12.35
CA ARG A 162 -0.02 -1.19 11.09
C ARG A 162 -0.84 -1.83 9.99
N ARG A 163 -1.10 -1.07 8.91
CA ARG A 163 -1.75 -1.56 7.70
C ARG A 163 -0.93 -2.62 6.98
N VAL A 164 -1.59 -3.47 6.19
CA VAL A 164 -0.91 -4.38 5.28
C VAL A 164 -0.23 -3.61 4.14
N PRO A 165 0.92 -4.07 3.62
CA PRO A 165 1.57 -3.49 2.45
C PRO A 165 0.65 -3.46 1.23
N ARG A 166 0.75 -2.40 0.42
CA ARG A 166 0.02 -2.24 -0.82
C ARG A 166 0.91 -2.58 -2.00
N VAL A 167 0.39 -3.35 -2.96
CA VAL A 167 1.04 -3.52 -4.25
C VAL A 167 0.69 -2.34 -5.14
N LEU A 168 1.70 -1.72 -5.75
CA LEU A 168 1.54 -0.65 -6.71
C LEU A 168 1.13 -1.25 -8.05
N LEU A 169 0.08 -0.68 -8.64
CA LEU A 169 -0.54 -1.20 -9.84
C LEU A 169 -0.50 -0.17 -10.97
N GLU A 170 -0.41 -0.67 -12.19
CA GLU A 170 -0.67 0.06 -13.43
C GLU A 170 -1.74 -0.68 -14.23
N ILE A 171 -2.48 0.05 -15.06
CA ILE A 171 -3.41 -0.51 -16.05
C ILE A 171 -3.10 0.10 -17.41
N ASP A 172 -3.06 -0.73 -18.45
CA ASP A 172 -2.83 -0.27 -19.81
C ASP A 172 -4.13 -0.07 -20.60
N GLU A 173 -4.00 0.36 -21.87
CA GLU A 173 -5.12 0.63 -22.77
C GLU A 173 -5.98 -0.62 -23.07
N ASN A 174 -5.40 -1.81 -22.95
CA ASN A 174 -6.10 -3.08 -23.16
C ASN A 174 -6.85 -3.55 -21.90
N GLY A 175 -6.70 -2.82 -20.78
CA GLY A 175 -7.23 -3.20 -19.48
C GLY A 175 -6.37 -4.24 -18.75
N ASP A 176 -5.14 -4.47 -19.19
CA ASP A 176 -4.20 -5.35 -18.52
C ASP A 176 -3.63 -4.67 -17.28
N ILE A 177 -3.65 -5.38 -16.17
CA ILE A 177 -3.25 -4.90 -14.84
C ILE A 177 -1.89 -5.49 -14.51
N TYR A 178 -0.97 -4.60 -14.13
CA TYR A 178 0.41 -4.94 -13.81
C TYR A 178 0.74 -4.58 -12.36
N ALA A 179 1.45 -5.47 -11.68
CA ALA A 179 2.16 -5.14 -10.44
C ALA A 179 3.51 -4.52 -10.80
N VAL A 180 3.83 -3.37 -10.20
CA VAL A 180 5.03 -2.58 -10.54
C VAL A 180 5.89 -2.20 -9.33
N GLY A 181 5.43 -2.49 -8.12
CA GLY A 181 6.15 -2.17 -6.89
C GLY A 181 5.37 -2.49 -5.64
N ILE A 182 5.96 -2.20 -4.49
CA ILE A 182 5.37 -2.36 -3.16
C ILE A 182 5.48 -1.05 -2.39
N GLU A 183 4.39 -0.64 -1.78
CA GLU A 183 4.36 0.40 -0.76
C GLU A 183 4.33 -0.25 0.61
N GLY A 184 5.41 -0.08 1.35
CA GLY A 184 5.63 -0.75 2.63
C GLY A 184 6.63 -1.90 2.53
N PRO A 185 6.88 -2.62 3.62
CA PRO A 185 7.85 -3.71 3.62
C PRO A 185 7.34 -4.92 2.82
N VAL A 186 8.25 -5.56 2.10
CA VAL A 186 8.00 -6.90 1.54
C VAL A 186 8.04 -7.89 2.69
N ILE A 187 6.88 -8.44 3.05
CA ILE A 187 6.78 -9.37 4.16
C ILE A 187 7.23 -10.76 3.71
N LYS A 188 8.27 -11.26 4.32
CA LYS A 188 8.84 -12.58 4.05
C LYS A 188 8.42 -13.63 5.08
N GLY A 189 7.75 -13.22 6.16
CA GLY A 189 7.21 -14.10 7.21
C GLY A 189 7.37 -13.57 8.63
N LEU A 190 7.48 -14.45 9.64
CA LEU A 190 7.62 -14.12 11.05
C LEU A 190 9.07 -14.26 11.53
N GLY A 191 9.61 -13.23 12.15
CA GLY A 191 10.86 -13.28 12.92
C GLY A 191 10.63 -13.66 14.39
N PRO A 192 11.72 -13.77 15.18
CA PRO A 192 11.63 -14.08 16.62
C PRO A 192 10.81 -13.07 17.42
N GLU A 193 10.76 -11.83 16.96
CA GLU A 193 10.09 -10.70 17.61
C GLU A 193 8.75 -10.31 16.94
N GLY A 194 8.25 -11.14 16.02
CA GLY A 194 7.03 -10.88 15.26
C GLY A 194 7.24 -10.71 13.77
N LEU A 195 6.28 -10.05 13.09
CA LEU A 195 6.36 -9.78 11.66
C LEU A 195 7.39 -8.70 11.37
N GLU A 196 8.43 -9.09 10.66
CA GLU A 196 9.42 -8.18 10.12
C GLU A 196 9.30 -8.04 8.60
N GLY A 197 9.72 -6.90 8.09
CA GLY A 197 9.76 -6.61 6.67
C GLY A 197 10.94 -7.25 5.95
N THR A 198 11.56 -6.52 5.05
CA THR A 198 12.61 -6.96 4.12
C THR A 198 13.84 -7.62 4.75
N ASN A 199 14.04 -7.47 6.04
CA ASN A 199 15.25 -7.93 6.74
C ASN A 199 15.13 -9.32 7.35
N LEU A 200 14.05 -10.04 7.09
CA LEU A 200 13.90 -11.40 7.63
C LEU A 200 14.94 -12.33 7.03
N LYS A 201 15.79 -12.85 7.91
CA LYS A 201 16.87 -13.77 7.54
C LYS A 201 16.46 -15.23 7.59
N GLU A 202 15.31 -15.55 8.17
CA GLU A 202 14.96 -16.92 8.52
C GLU A 202 13.55 -17.32 8.08
N ASN A 203 13.41 -18.60 7.80
CA ASN A 203 12.16 -19.26 7.47
C ASN A 203 11.23 -19.31 8.66
N LEU A 204 10.01 -19.00 8.45
CA LEU A 204 9.11 -18.56 9.46
C LEU A 204 7.91 -19.47 9.56
N ARG A 205 7.31 -19.48 10.73
CA ARG A 205 6.09 -20.22 10.98
C ARG A 205 5.04 -19.89 9.93
N GLY A 206 4.54 -20.90 9.21
CA GLY A 206 3.48 -20.77 8.24
C GLY A 206 3.88 -20.84 6.76
N GLY A 207 5.14 -21.14 6.44
CA GLY A 207 5.54 -21.42 5.07
C GLY A 207 5.60 -20.22 4.12
N PHE A 208 5.64 -19.01 4.67
CA PHE A 208 5.87 -17.79 3.89
C PHE A 208 7.37 -17.64 3.60
N GLY A 209 7.91 -18.55 2.81
CA GLY A 209 9.28 -18.46 2.34
C GLY A 209 9.46 -17.23 1.44
N ALA A 210 10.67 -16.66 1.44
CA ALA A 210 10.99 -15.54 0.59
C ALA A 210 10.77 -15.84 -0.91
N GLY A 211 10.89 -17.08 -1.33
CA GLY A 211 10.76 -17.47 -2.73
C GLY A 211 11.78 -16.79 -3.65
N SER A 212 11.64 -17.01 -4.94
CA SER A 212 12.38 -16.33 -6.00
C SER A 212 11.56 -15.12 -6.53
N LEU A 213 12.22 -14.20 -7.21
CA LEU A 213 11.52 -13.14 -7.94
C LEU A 213 10.53 -13.76 -8.92
N VAL A 214 9.32 -13.20 -8.92
CA VAL A 214 8.29 -13.51 -9.92
C VAL A 214 8.78 -13.02 -11.28
N LYS A 215 8.73 -13.88 -12.29
CA LYS A 215 9.30 -13.63 -13.62
C LYS A 215 8.24 -13.23 -14.65
N ASP A 216 7.05 -13.81 -14.51
CA ASP A 216 5.96 -13.64 -15.46
C ASP A 216 4.58 -13.82 -14.78
N GLN A 217 3.51 -13.75 -15.57
CA GLN A 217 2.15 -13.90 -15.08
C GLN A 217 1.88 -15.30 -14.51
N HIS A 218 2.47 -16.34 -15.08
CA HIS A 218 2.29 -17.72 -14.58
C HIS A 218 2.86 -17.84 -13.17
N ASP A 219 4.10 -17.40 -12.97
CA ASP A 219 4.74 -17.38 -11.65
C ASP A 219 3.92 -16.58 -10.63
N ALA A 220 3.37 -15.42 -11.05
CA ALA A 220 2.54 -14.60 -10.18
C ALA A 220 1.26 -15.31 -9.75
N LEU A 221 0.55 -15.94 -10.66
CA LEU A 221 -0.74 -16.57 -10.38
C LEU A 221 -0.63 -17.94 -9.71
N THR A 222 0.46 -18.67 -9.92
CA THR A 222 0.73 -19.98 -9.32
C THR A 222 1.61 -19.89 -8.07
N CYS A 223 2.16 -18.70 -7.76
CA CYS A 223 3.15 -18.51 -6.69
C CYS A 223 4.39 -19.43 -6.86
N GLY A 224 4.82 -19.64 -8.11
CA GLY A 224 5.94 -20.51 -8.45
C GLY A 224 5.63 -22.00 -8.36
N GLY A 225 4.37 -22.38 -8.19
CA GLY A 225 3.89 -23.76 -8.32
C GLY A 225 3.86 -24.21 -9.77
N LYS A 226 4.02 -25.52 -10.00
CA LYS A 226 3.87 -26.14 -11.35
C LYS A 226 2.42 -26.36 -11.68
#